data_6cc47832367a5a07d94de4849f96ae56
#
_entry.id   6cc47832367a5a07d94de4849f96ae56
#
_cell.length_a   1.000
_cell.length_b   1.000
_cell.length_c   1.000
_cell.angle_alpha   90.00
_cell.angle_beta   90.00
_cell.angle_gamma   90.00
#
_symmetry.space_group_name_H-M   'P 1'
#
loop_
_entity.id
_entity.type
_entity.pdbx_description
1 polymer ?
#
loop_
_entity_poly.entity_id
_entity_poly.type
_entity_poly.pdbx_seq_one_letter_code
_entity_poly.pdbx_strand_id
1 'polypeptide(L)'
;KGFYDYPTDGKKRLWPGLAEHYPLAKEQPTLETVRNRLMYSQSLEAARCVAEGIVSVKDADVGSLLGWGFPAVLGGAISYIDMVGAARFVAECDALAQAHGERFAVPDALRKMASTDQRYHAI
;
A
#
# COMPACT_ATOMS: atom_id res chain seq x y z
N LYS A 1 17.70 -18.10 -1.03
CA LYS A 1 18.22 -16.90 -1.73
C LYS A 1 17.14 -15.82 -1.74
N GLY A 2 17.55 -14.55 -1.69
CA GLY A 2 16.64 -13.41 -1.88
C GLY A 2 16.57 -12.97 -3.34
N PHE A 3 15.90 -11.82 -3.58
CA PHE A 3 15.75 -11.27 -4.93
C PHE A 3 17.06 -10.71 -5.53
N TYR A 4 18.10 -10.50 -4.72
CA TYR A 4 19.32 -9.86 -5.13
C TYR A 4 20.55 -10.70 -4.84
N ASP A 5 21.52 -10.63 -5.75
CA ASP A 5 22.90 -11.03 -5.51
C ASP A 5 23.75 -9.82 -5.09
N TYR A 6 24.66 -10.05 -4.16
CA TYR A 6 25.62 -9.08 -3.65
C TYR A 6 27.03 -9.61 -3.91
N PRO A 7 27.52 -9.50 -5.16
CA PRO A 7 28.85 -10.00 -5.50
C PRO A 7 29.94 -9.14 -4.85
N THR A 8 31.15 -9.68 -4.82
CA THR A 8 32.33 -9.01 -4.20
C THR A 8 32.72 -7.70 -4.86
N ASP A 9 32.31 -7.46 -6.11
CA ASP A 9 32.47 -6.17 -6.80
C ASP A 9 31.57 -5.05 -6.26
N GLY A 10 30.73 -5.36 -5.27
CA GLY A 10 29.85 -4.41 -4.57
C GLY A 10 28.61 -3.95 -5.35
N LYS A 11 28.43 -4.39 -6.59
CA LYS A 11 27.26 -3.99 -7.39
C LYS A 11 26.09 -4.92 -7.18
N LYS A 12 25.10 -4.44 -6.43
CA LYS A 12 23.81 -5.11 -6.24
C LYS A 12 23.14 -5.33 -7.60
N ARG A 13 22.71 -6.57 -7.87
CA ARG A 13 21.96 -6.93 -9.08
C ARG A 13 20.86 -7.93 -8.75
N LEU A 14 19.83 -7.99 -9.61
CA LEU A 14 18.82 -9.04 -9.48
C LEU A 14 19.46 -10.41 -9.66
N TRP A 15 19.07 -11.36 -8.81
CA TRP A 15 19.49 -12.74 -8.95
C TRP A 15 18.98 -13.31 -10.30
N PRO A 16 19.85 -13.85 -11.16
CA PRO A 16 19.44 -14.34 -12.49
C PRO A 16 18.37 -15.42 -12.46
N GLY A 17 18.42 -16.33 -11.46
CA GLY A 17 17.41 -17.38 -11.29
C GLY A 17 16.01 -16.86 -10.90
N LEU A 18 15.85 -15.56 -10.66
CA LEU A 18 14.55 -14.98 -10.37
C LEU A 18 13.57 -15.17 -11.53
N ALA A 19 14.04 -15.12 -12.78
CA ALA A 19 13.22 -15.28 -13.97
C ALA A 19 12.63 -16.70 -14.12
N GLU A 20 13.22 -17.71 -13.48
CA GLU A 20 12.69 -19.08 -13.47
C GLU A 20 11.44 -19.18 -12.58
N HIS A 21 11.40 -18.40 -11.49
CA HIS A 21 10.29 -18.38 -10.54
C HIS A 21 9.24 -17.31 -10.89
N TYR A 22 9.69 -16.20 -11.44
CA TYR A 22 8.86 -15.04 -11.80
C TYR A 22 9.22 -14.59 -13.23
N PRO A 23 8.77 -15.34 -14.25
CA PRO A 23 9.01 -14.95 -15.64
C PRO A 23 8.37 -13.60 -15.94
N LEU A 24 9.08 -12.79 -16.73
CA LEU A 24 8.54 -11.51 -17.16
C LEU A 24 7.27 -11.71 -18.01
N ALA A 25 6.19 -11.08 -17.60
CA ALA A 25 4.97 -11.05 -18.39
C ALA A 25 5.22 -10.31 -19.72
N LYS A 26 4.55 -10.75 -20.79
CA LYS A 26 4.65 -10.09 -22.11
C LYS A 26 4.17 -8.63 -22.05
N GLU A 27 3.09 -8.41 -21.30
CA GLU A 27 2.56 -7.07 -21.02
C GLU A 27 2.93 -6.68 -19.60
N GLN A 28 3.63 -5.58 -19.45
CA GLN A 28 4.02 -5.04 -18.15
C GLN A 28 2.98 -4.03 -17.67
N PRO A 29 2.64 -4.03 -16.37
CA PRO A 29 1.77 -3.00 -15.81
C PRO A 29 2.43 -1.63 -15.93
N THR A 30 1.62 -0.59 -16.03
CA THR A 30 2.13 0.80 -16.00
C THR A 30 2.77 1.11 -14.64
N LEU A 31 3.69 2.05 -14.60
CA LEU A 31 4.29 2.52 -13.33
C LEU A 31 3.23 3.03 -12.35
N GLU A 32 2.17 3.66 -12.87
CA GLU A 32 1.05 4.11 -12.05
C GLU A 32 0.33 2.93 -11.39
N THR A 33 0.01 1.88 -12.15
CA THR A 33 -0.60 0.66 -11.61
C THR A 33 0.28 0.03 -10.53
N VAL A 34 1.59 -0.07 -10.75
CA VAL A 34 2.53 -0.63 -9.78
C VAL A 34 2.55 0.22 -8.51
N ARG A 35 2.67 1.55 -8.66
CA ARG A 35 2.67 2.49 -7.54
C ARG A 35 1.37 2.38 -6.72
N ASN A 36 0.23 2.42 -7.38
CA ASN A 36 -1.07 2.35 -6.70
C ASN A 36 -1.22 1.03 -5.93
N ARG A 37 -0.84 -0.10 -6.52
CA ARG A 37 -0.87 -1.39 -5.81
C ARG A 37 0.00 -1.38 -4.55
N LEU A 38 1.21 -0.81 -4.62
CA LEU A 38 2.11 -0.73 -3.48
C LEU A 38 1.60 0.23 -2.41
N MET A 39 1.14 1.41 -2.80
CA MET A 39 0.65 2.43 -1.86
C MET A 39 -0.64 1.99 -1.19
N TYR A 40 -1.60 1.48 -1.96
CA TYR A 40 -2.90 1.09 -1.44
C TYR A 40 -2.82 -0.13 -0.52
N SER A 41 -1.98 -1.12 -0.82
CA SER A 41 -1.82 -2.27 0.08
C SER A 41 -1.29 -1.87 1.46
N GLN A 42 -0.33 -0.94 1.52
CA GLN A 42 0.22 -0.43 2.78
C GLN A 42 -0.81 0.38 3.57
N SER A 43 -1.48 1.32 2.90
CA SER A 43 -2.47 2.17 3.54
C SER A 43 -3.70 1.38 4.00
N LEU A 44 -4.12 0.39 3.21
CA LEU A 44 -5.24 -0.48 3.56
C LEU A 44 -4.92 -1.35 4.79
N GLU A 45 -3.69 -1.86 4.90
CA GLU A 45 -3.27 -2.62 6.07
C GLU A 45 -3.20 -1.73 7.32
N ALA A 46 -2.68 -0.51 7.19
CA ALA A 46 -2.70 0.47 8.27
C ALA A 46 -4.15 0.79 8.71
N ALA A 47 -5.08 0.93 7.75
CA ALA A 47 -6.50 1.15 8.05
C ALA A 47 -7.14 -0.03 8.80
N ARG A 48 -6.76 -1.29 8.48
CA ARG A 48 -7.19 -2.47 9.24
C ARG A 48 -6.69 -2.43 10.67
N CYS A 49 -5.40 -2.15 10.86
CA CYS A 49 -4.82 -2.03 12.20
C CYS A 49 -5.51 -0.96 13.04
N VAL A 50 -5.89 0.17 12.44
CA VAL A 50 -6.68 1.21 13.13
C VAL A 50 -8.08 0.71 13.44
N ALA A 51 -8.76 0.07 12.49
CA ALA A 51 -10.12 -0.45 12.70
C ALA A 51 -10.18 -1.53 13.78
N GLU A 52 -9.13 -2.33 13.92
CA GLU A 52 -8.98 -3.37 14.95
C GLU A 52 -8.49 -2.82 16.30
N GLY A 53 -8.20 -1.52 16.40
CA GLY A 53 -7.72 -0.88 17.61
C GLY A 53 -6.28 -1.24 18.00
N ILE A 54 -5.48 -1.77 17.06
CA ILE A 54 -4.07 -2.12 17.29
C ILE A 54 -3.23 -0.86 17.44
N VAL A 55 -3.50 0.17 16.64
CA VAL A 55 -2.81 1.46 16.66
C VAL A 55 -3.80 2.62 16.55
N SER A 56 -3.42 3.79 17.05
CA SER A 56 -4.16 5.02 16.76
C SER A 56 -3.86 5.51 15.34
N VAL A 57 -4.74 6.35 14.79
CA VAL A 57 -4.54 7.02 13.49
C VAL A 57 -3.19 7.72 13.42
N LYS A 58 -2.85 8.49 14.46
CA LYS A 58 -1.58 9.22 14.57
C LYS A 58 -0.37 8.30 14.62
N ASP A 59 -0.45 7.23 15.40
CA ASP A 59 0.66 6.28 15.55
C ASP A 59 0.85 5.46 14.27
N ALA A 60 -0.21 5.17 13.52
CA ALA A 60 -0.12 4.52 12.22
C ALA A 60 0.65 5.38 11.20
N ASP A 61 0.39 6.69 11.17
CA ASP A 61 1.13 7.61 10.30
C ASP A 61 2.59 7.74 10.74
N VAL A 62 2.85 8.03 12.00
CA VAL A 62 4.22 8.15 12.52
C VAL A 62 4.98 6.84 12.33
N GLY A 63 4.36 5.72 12.66
CA GLY A 63 4.95 4.39 12.49
C GLY A 63 5.27 4.06 11.03
N SER A 64 4.41 4.45 10.10
CA SER A 64 4.66 4.25 8.67
C SER A 64 5.84 5.07 8.16
N LEU A 65 5.96 6.31 8.59
CA LEU A 65 7.05 7.21 8.21
C LEU A 65 8.41 6.74 8.77
N LEU A 66 8.45 6.40 10.04
CA LEU A 66 9.69 6.10 10.75
C LEU A 66 10.05 4.60 10.69
N GLY A 67 9.06 3.71 10.64
CA GLY A 67 9.25 2.27 10.70
C GLY A 67 9.67 1.65 9.38
N TRP A 68 9.01 2.00 8.28
CA TRP A 68 9.34 1.41 6.97
C TRP A 68 9.55 2.41 5.84
N GLY A 69 9.58 3.72 6.15
CA GLY A 69 9.95 4.75 5.18
C GLY A 69 8.83 5.08 4.18
N PHE A 70 7.58 5.10 4.64
CA PHE A 70 6.48 5.61 3.81
C PHE A 70 6.81 7.04 3.34
N PRO A 71 6.47 7.45 2.11
CA PRO A 71 6.88 8.76 1.59
C PRO A 71 6.40 9.91 2.48
N ALA A 72 7.33 10.64 3.09
CA ALA A 72 7.04 11.67 4.08
C ALA A 72 6.15 12.81 3.52
N VAL A 73 6.27 13.10 2.24
CA VAL A 73 5.44 14.10 1.54
C VAL A 73 3.94 13.77 1.57
N LEU A 74 3.60 12.50 1.81
CA LEU A 74 2.21 12.01 1.87
C LEU A 74 1.64 12.00 3.30
N GLY A 75 2.44 12.38 4.31
CA GLY A 75 2.00 12.51 5.70
C GLY A 75 1.90 11.20 6.49
N GLY A 76 1.95 10.06 5.82
CA GLY A 76 1.81 8.71 6.39
C GLY A 76 0.75 7.88 5.68
N ALA A 77 0.65 6.62 6.07
CA ALA A 77 -0.19 5.65 5.38
C ALA A 77 -1.70 5.94 5.51
N ILE A 78 -2.14 6.49 6.63
CA ILE A 78 -3.53 6.90 6.87
C ILE A 78 -3.81 8.28 6.26
N SER A 79 -2.89 9.24 6.43
CA SER A 79 -2.97 10.55 5.79
C SER A 79 -3.06 10.45 4.27
N TYR A 80 -2.43 9.43 3.68
CA TYR A 80 -2.57 9.16 2.24
C TYR A 80 -4.00 8.81 1.83
N ILE A 81 -4.75 8.07 2.66
CA ILE A 81 -6.17 7.78 2.40
C ILE A 81 -6.98 9.07 2.39
N ASP A 82 -6.75 9.96 3.35
CA ASP A 82 -7.43 11.25 3.42
C ASP A 82 -7.07 12.16 2.23
N MET A 83 -5.83 12.10 1.76
CA MET A 83 -5.36 12.86 0.59
C MET A 83 -6.02 12.37 -0.71
N VAL A 84 -6.16 11.06 -0.88
CA VAL A 84 -6.86 10.46 -2.03
C VAL A 84 -8.37 10.72 -1.94
N GLY A 85 -8.91 10.78 -0.74
CA GLY A 85 -10.33 10.79 -0.41
C GLY A 85 -10.89 9.37 -0.22
N ALA A 86 -11.57 9.13 0.90
CA ALA A 86 -12.02 7.80 1.30
C ALA A 86 -12.88 7.11 0.23
N ALA A 87 -13.80 7.83 -0.39
CA ALA A 87 -14.69 7.28 -1.42
C ALA A 87 -13.90 6.80 -2.66
N ARG A 88 -12.96 7.61 -3.14
CA ARG A 88 -12.09 7.24 -4.27
C ARG A 88 -11.17 6.08 -3.89
N PHE A 89 -10.56 6.14 -2.72
CA PHE A 89 -9.67 5.09 -2.22
C PHE A 89 -10.38 3.74 -2.17
N VAL A 90 -11.61 3.70 -1.63
CA VAL A 90 -12.44 2.48 -1.55
C VAL A 90 -12.76 1.95 -2.95
N ALA A 91 -13.20 2.80 -3.88
CA ALA A 91 -13.54 2.37 -5.25
C ALA A 91 -12.32 1.77 -5.98
N GLU A 92 -11.13 2.37 -5.83
CA GLU A 92 -9.90 1.87 -6.42
C GLU A 92 -9.43 0.56 -5.75
N CYS A 93 -9.59 0.42 -4.42
CA CYS A 93 -9.33 -0.84 -3.72
C CYS A 93 -10.28 -1.96 -4.18
N ASP A 94 -11.55 -1.67 -4.39
CA ASP A 94 -12.50 -2.67 -4.90
C ASP A 94 -12.12 -3.16 -6.30
N ALA A 95 -11.69 -2.26 -7.18
CA ALA A 95 -11.15 -2.64 -8.50
C ALA A 95 -9.88 -3.50 -8.38
N LEU A 96 -8.98 -3.14 -7.46
CA LEU A 96 -7.79 -3.92 -7.18
C LEU A 96 -8.12 -5.29 -6.57
N ALA A 97 -9.14 -5.39 -5.72
CA ALA A 97 -9.57 -6.65 -5.12
C ALA A 97 -10.12 -7.60 -6.19
N GLN A 98 -10.90 -7.10 -7.14
CA GLN A 98 -11.39 -7.88 -8.27
C GLN A 98 -10.25 -8.41 -9.16
N ALA A 99 -9.22 -7.59 -9.40
CA ALA A 99 -8.11 -7.94 -10.27
C ALA A 99 -7.02 -8.76 -9.59
N HIS A 100 -6.80 -8.59 -8.28
CA HIS A 100 -5.61 -9.06 -7.57
C HIS A 100 -5.90 -9.76 -6.24
N GLY A 101 -7.18 -9.94 -5.88
CA GLY A 101 -7.60 -10.74 -4.73
C GLY A 101 -7.74 -9.98 -3.41
N GLU A 102 -8.04 -10.74 -2.36
CA GLU A 102 -8.52 -10.27 -1.05
C GLU A 102 -7.57 -9.33 -0.30
N ARG A 103 -6.30 -9.28 -0.65
CA ARG A 103 -5.36 -8.33 -0.01
C ARG A 103 -5.80 -6.87 -0.14
N PHE A 104 -6.66 -6.58 -1.11
CA PHE A 104 -7.24 -5.26 -1.32
C PHE A 104 -8.68 -5.12 -0.79
N ALA A 105 -9.18 -6.11 -0.05
CA ALA A 105 -10.49 -6.04 0.57
C ALA A 105 -10.55 -4.90 1.60
N VAL A 106 -11.54 -4.02 1.45
CA VAL A 106 -11.71 -2.82 2.26
C VAL A 106 -12.43 -3.17 3.56
N PRO A 107 -11.92 -2.75 4.75
CA PRO A 107 -12.62 -2.95 6.01
C PRO A 107 -13.90 -2.12 6.09
N ASP A 108 -14.92 -2.65 6.79
CA ASP A 108 -16.24 -2.03 6.91
C ASP A 108 -16.18 -0.61 7.48
N ALA A 109 -15.29 -0.36 8.44
CA ALA A 109 -15.08 0.95 9.02
C ALA A 109 -14.72 2.01 7.96
N LEU A 110 -13.79 1.66 7.03
CA LEU A 110 -13.39 2.56 5.96
C LEU A 110 -14.51 2.72 4.90
N ARG A 111 -15.28 1.68 4.62
CA ARG A 111 -16.47 1.78 3.75
C ARG A 111 -17.50 2.74 4.33
N LYS A 112 -17.74 2.66 5.64
CA LYS A 112 -18.65 3.58 6.33
C LYS A 112 -18.15 5.03 6.24
N MET A 113 -16.86 5.27 6.47
CA MET A 113 -16.25 6.60 6.30
C MET A 113 -16.43 7.12 4.87
N ALA A 114 -16.19 6.28 3.87
CA ALA A 114 -16.36 6.63 2.45
C ALA A 114 -17.81 7.05 2.12
N SER A 115 -18.81 6.37 2.73
CA SER A 115 -20.23 6.68 2.49
C SER A 115 -20.70 7.97 3.15
N THR A 116 -19.96 8.49 4.13
CA THR A 116 -20.32 9.69 4.91
C THR A 116 -19.36 10.85 4.69
N ASP A 117 -18.46 10.74 3.70
CA ASP A 117 -17.40 11.72 3.39
C ASP A 117 -16.53 12.10 4.60
N GLN A 118 -16.33 11.14 5.51
CA GLN A 118 -15.50 11.32 6.70
C GLN A 118 -14.02 11.13 6.37
N ARG A 119 -13.16 11.73 7.20
CA ARG A 119 -11.71 11.61 7.15
C ARG A 119 -11.18 11.03 8.46
N TYR A 120 -10.00 10.44 8.41
CA TYR A 120 -9.29 9.99 9.61
C TYR A 120 -8.78 11.17 10.45
N HIS A 121 -8.27 12.21 9.75
CA HIS A 121 -7.85 13.44 10.40
C HIS A 121 -8.94 14.50 10.21
N ALA A 122 -9.63 14.84 11.31
CA ALA A 122 -10.51 16.01 11.32
C ALA A 122 -9.66 17.28 11.15
N ILE A 123 -10.05 18.15 10.23
CA ILE A 123 -9.47 19.51 10.08
C ILE A 123 -10.20 20.44 11.03
#